data_70a23e48753f20a431a24c4f921f7294
#
_entry.id   70a23e48753f20a431a24c4f921f7294
#
_cell.length_a   1.000
_cell.length_b   1.000
_cell.length_c   1.000
_cell.angle_alpha   90.00
_cell.angle_beta   90.00
_cell.angle_gamma   90.00
#
_symmetry.space_group_name_H-M   'P 1'
#
loop_
_entity.id
_entity.type
_entity.pdbx_description
1 polymer ?
#
loop_
_entity_poly.entity_id
_entity_poly.type
_entity_poly.pdbx_seq_one_letter_code
_entity_poly.pdbx_strand_id
1 'polypeptide(L)'
;MHRVAPFWRFHLVHHTDRKLDVSTTVREPPGETVIRNCFLFFWVFLTGASVEVLILRQTCQSFANITSHTAFRLSPRLAKVLGWLFVTPNIHHVHHHFQLPYTNSNYGDVLSIWDRLFGTLTELPAQETVFGLDTHMDESLNSNYLGIVSMPFRNETAHPMMRTIPAEKVLFRAEKEPELPHQPSLQSTSEAAE
;
A
#
# COMPACT_ATOMS: atom_id res chain seq x y z
N MET A 1 -9.39 2.47 -6.19
CA MET A 1 -8.36 3.49 -6.54
C MET A 1 -7.45 3.00 -7.67
N HIS A 2 -6.85 1.81 -7.61
CA HIS A 2 -5.82 1.32 -8.53
C HIS A 2 -6.23 1.14 -9.99
N ARG A 3 -7.48 0.74 -10.26
CA ARG A 3 -7.94 0.39 -11.61
C ARG A 3 -8.47 1.56 -12.43
N VAL A 4 -8.64 2.73 -11.83
CA VAL A 4 -9.19 3.93 -12.48
C VAL A 4 -8.12 5.00 -12.50
N ALA A 5 -7.59 5.33 -13.68
CA ALA A 5 -6.44 6.21 -13.84
C ALA A 5 -6.55 7.56 -13.11
N PRO A 6 -7.66 8.31 -13.18
CA PRO A 6 -7.82 9.53 -12.40
C PRO A 6 -7.72 9.33 -10.90
N PHE A 7 -8.25 8.23 -10.36
CA PHE A 7 -8.19 7.93 -8.93
C PHE A 7 -6.81 7.48 -8.50
N TRP A 8 -6.12 6.70 -9.35
CA TRP A 8 -4.75 6.30 -9.13
C TRP A 8 -3.81 7.49 -8.97
N ARG A 9 -3.98 8.55 -9.76
CA ARG A 9 -3.16 9.77 -9.67
C ARG A 9 -3.10 10.35 -8.25
N PHE A 10 -4.16 10.22 -7.48
CA PHE A 10 -4.18 10.65 -6.08
C PHE A 10 -3.63 9.56 -5.17
N HIS A 11 -4.01 8.32 -5.39
CA HIS A 11 -3.61 7.19 -4.54
C HIS A 11 -2.13 6.80 -4.68
N LEU A 12 -1.50 7.07 -5.83
CA LEU A 12 -0.08 6.79 -6.01
C LEU A 12 0.81 7.49 -4.97
N VAL A 13 0.38 8.64 -4.45
CA VAL A 13 1.10 9.38 -3.40
C VAL A 13 1.29 8.53 -2.14
N HIS A 14 0.28 7.77 -1.79
CA HIS A 14 0.30 6.82 -0.69
C HIS A 14 1.35 5.71 -0.93
N HIS A 15 1.47 5.22 -2.16
CA HIS A 15 2.42 4.18 -2.55
C HIS A 15 3.86 4.66 -2.75
N THR A 16 4.12 5.97 -2.81
CA THR A 16 5.49 6.47 -2.98
C THR A 16 6.31 6.43 -1.69
N ASP A 17 5.74 6.02 -0.56
CA ASP A 17 6.45 5.89 0.69
C ASP A 17 7.44 4.72 0.65
N ARG A 18 8.73 5.02 0.85
CA ARG A 18 9.81 4.03 0.84
C ARG A 18 10.11 3.45 2.23
N LYS A 19 9.50 4.02 3.26
CA LYS A 19 9.64 3.58 4.66
C LYS A 19 8.26 3.39 5.26
N LEU A 20 7.63 2.30 4.89
CA LEU A 20 6.28 2.01 5.33
C LEU A 20 6.20 1.95 6.85
N ASP A 21 5.43 2.84 7.42
CA ASP A 21 5.10 2.88 8.84
C ASP A 21 3.71 3.46 9.08
N VAL A 22 3.33 3.62 10.35
CA VAL A 22 2.00 4.14 10.71
C VAL A 22 1.70 5.52 10.11
N SER A 23 2.72 6.36 9.85
CA SER A 23 2.52 7.67 9.23
C SER A 23 2.09 7.58 7.77
N THR A 24 2.41 6.48 7.09
CA THR A 24 1.95 6.19 5.73
C THR A 24 0.42 6.17 5.65
N THR A 25 -0.27 5.79 6.72
CA THR A 25 -1.75 5.79 6.81
C THR A 25 -2.35 7.17 6.52
N VAL A 26 -1.67 8.25 6.89
CA VAL A 26 -2.14 9.62 6.67
C VAL A 26 -1.48 10.31 5.46
N ARG A 27 -0.69 9.56 4.70
CA ARG A 27 -0.04 10.04 3.48
C ARG A 27 -1.03 10.03 2.31
N GLU A 28 -2.06 10.86 2.41
CA GLU A 28 -3.10 11.00 1.40
C GLU A 28 -3.23 12.46 0.96
N PRO A 29 -3.22 12.76 -0.36
CA PRO A 29 -3.51 14.10 -0.83
C PRO A 29 -5.01 14.42 -0.66
N PRO A 30 -5.40 15.70 -0.46
CA PRO A 30 -6.80 16.09 -0.24
C PRO A 30 -7.78 15.56 -1.28
N GLY A 31 -7.34 15.42 -2.54
CA GLY A 31 -8.17 14.88 -3.62
C GLY A 31 -8.58 13.42 -3.41
N GLU A 32 -7.72 12.60 -2.82
CA GLU A 32 -8.06 11.22 -2.47
C GLU A 32 -9.16 11.19 -1.39
N THR A 33 -8.99 11.98 -0.35
CA THR A 33 -9.99 12.09 0.73
C THR A 33 -11.36 12.52 0.18
N VAL A 34 -11.41 13.47 -0.76
CA VAL A 34 -12.66 13.89 -1.42
C VAL A 34 -13.29 12.71 -2.17
N ILE A 35 -12.52 11.99 -2.98
CA ILE A 35 -13.02 10.84 -3.73
C ILE A 35 -13.59 9.77 -2.79
N ARG A 36 -12.86 9.40 -1.74
CA ARG A 36 -13.29 8.41 -0.73
C ARG A 36 -14.58 8.84 -0.04
N ASN A 37 -14.70 10.12 0.34
CA ASN A 37 -15.91 10.64 0.96
C ASN A 37 -17.11 10.67 0.01
N CYS A 38 -16.93 10.97 -1.28
CA CYS A 38 -18.00 10.88 -2.27
C CYS A 38 -18.56 9.45 -2.36
N PHE A 39 -17.67 8.42 -2.39
CA PHE A 39 -18.11 7.03 -2.35
C PHE A 39 -18.81 6.68 -1.03
N LEU A 40 -18.29 7.14 0.11
CA LEU A 40 -18.93 6.91 1.41
C LEU A 40 -20.33 7.49 1.42
N PHE A 41 -20.50 8.75 1.06
CA PHE A 41 -21.81 9.41 1.04
C PHE A 41 -22.79 8.75 0.07
N PHE A 42 -22.31 8.32 -1.09
CA PHE A 42 -23.11 7.54 -2.03
C PHE A 42 -23.68 6.27 -1.37
N TRP A 43 -22.82 5.50 -0.69
CA TRP A 43 -23.24 4.28 -0.02
C TRP A 43 -24.15 4.56 1.20
N VAL A 44 -23.87 5.58 1.97
CA VAL A 44 -24.74 6.01 3.09
C VAL A 44 -26.13 6.36 2.58
N PHE A 45 -26.21 7.14 1.49
CA PHE A 45 -27.48 7.51 0.87
C PHE A 45 -28.23 6.28 0.34
N LEU A 46 -27.52 5.36 -0.31
CA LEU A 46 -28.12 4.16 -0.88
C LEU A 46 -28.64 3.18 0.17
N THR A 47 -27.92 3.02 1.29
CA THR A 47 -28.21 2.02 2.31
C THR A 47 -29.03 2.57 3.48
N GLY A 48 -29.11 3.88 3.65
CA GLY A 48 -29.69 4.50 4.83
C GLY A 48 -28.92 4.20 6.13
N ALA A 49 -27.60 3.96 6.03
CA ALA A 49 -26.78 3.59 7.17
C ALA A 49 -26.86 4.61 8.30
N SER A 50 -27.08 4.15 9.54
CA SER A 50 -27.14 5.02 10.71
C SER A 50 -25.74 5.53 11.13
N VAL A 51 -25.72 6.56 11.96
CA VAL A 51 -24.49 7.17 12.48
C VAL A 51 -23.65 6.14 13.27
N GLU A 52 -24.29 5.25 14.01
CA GLU A 52 -23.62 4.20 14.80
C GLU A 52 -22.86 3.22 13.86
N VAL A 53 -23.48 2.85 12.74
CA VAL A 53 -22.85 2.00 11.72
C VAL A 53 -21.65 2.71 11.10
N LEU A 54 -21.76 4.01 10.85
CA LEU A 54 -20.65 4.81 10.31
C LEU A 54 -19.48 4.91 11.30
N ILE A 55 -19.78 5.14 12.59
CA ILE A 55 -18.75 5.18 13.63
C ILE A 55 -18.06 3.82 13.73
N LEU A 56 -18.83 2.73 13.78
CA LEU A 56 -18.26 1.37 13.84
C LEU A 56 -17.39 1.08 12.62
N ARG A 57 -17.90 1.35 11.41
CA ARG A 57 -17.14 1.20 10.17
C ARG A 57 -15.84 2.00 10.22
N GLN A 58 -15.89 3.27 10.61
CA GLN A 58 -14.71 4.13 10.64
C GLN A 58 -13.70 3.67 11.67
N THR A 59 -14.14 3.19 12.82
CA THR A 59 -13.28 2.64 13.87
C THR A 59 -12.56 1.39 13.36
N CYS A 60 -13.29 0.44 12.77
CA CYS A 60 -12.71 -0.78 12.20
C CYS A 60 -11.70 -0.45 11.09
N GLN A 61 -12.05 0.48 10.21
CA GLN A 61 -11.19 0.92 9.12
C GLN A 61 -9.90 1.58 9.63
N SER A 62 -10.01 2.51 10.58
CA SER A 62 -8.84 3.18 11.14
C SER A 62 -7.91 2.19 11.86
N PHE A 63 -8.47 1.26 12.63
CA PHE A 63 -7.70 0.21 13.28
C PHE A 63 -6.97 -0.67 12.26
N ALA A 64 -7.66 -1.13 11.22
CA ALA A 64 -7.08 -1.95 10.17
C ALA A 64 -5.96 -1.22 9.43
N ASN A 65 -6.18 0.05 9.05
CA ASN A 65 -5.18 0.86 8.36
C ASN A 65 -3.93 1.09 9.23
N ILE A 66 -4.10 1.46 10.49
CA ILE A 66 -2.97 1.65 11.41
C ILE A 66 -2.19 0.35 11.57
N THR A 67 -2.86 -0.78 11.78
CA THR A 67 -2.19 -2.07 11.97
C THR A 67 -1.52 -2.58 10.70
N SER A 68 -2.14 -2.44 9.54
CA SER A 68 -1.60 -2.92 8.27
C SER A 68 -0.35 -2.14 7.80
N HIS A 69 -0.22 -0.87 8.19
CA HIS A 69 0.94 -0.02 7.89
C HIS A 69 2.03 -0.04 8.98
N THR A 70 1.90 -0.86 10.02
CA THR A 70 3.00 -0.99 10.99
C THR A 70 4.27 -1.52 10.33
N ALA A 71 5.43 -1.08 10.80
CA ALA A 71 6.72 -1.50 10.23
C ALA A 71 7.06 -2.99 10.49
N PHE A 72 6.36 -3.65 11.41
CA PHE A 72 6.59 -5.07 11.71
C PHE A 72 5.69 -6.00 10.89
N ARG A 73 6.12 -7.27 10.77
CA ARG A 73 5.31 -8.36 10.23
C ARG A 73 4.97 -9.38 11.31
N LEU A 74 3.81 -9.97 11.18
CA LEU A 74 3.40 -11.07 12.04
C LEU A 74 4.24 -12.32 11.72
N SER A 75 4.40 -13.19 12.72
CA SER A 75 4.99 -14.51 12.49
C SER A 75 4.20 -15.28 11.43
N PRO A 76 4.83 -16.18 10.65
CA PRO A 76 4.16 -16.87 9.54
C PRO A 76 2.89 -17.62 9.95
N ARG A 77 2.88 -18.22 11.14
CA ARG A 77 1.70 -18.93 11.65
C ARG A 77 0.54 -17.97 11.94
N LEU A 78 0.82 -16.87 12.64
CA LEU A 78 -0.19 -15.88 12.98
C LEU A 78 -0.70 -15.13 11.75
N ALA A 79 0.21 -14.78 10.83
CA ALA A 79 -0.15 -14.16 9.55
C ALA A 79 -1.09 -15.05 8.73
N LYS A 80 -0.84 -16.37 8.69
CA LYS A 80 -1.69 -17.31 7.98
C LYS A 80 -3.09 -17.42 8.62
N VAL A 81 -3.16 -17.51 9.95
CA VAL A 81 -4.45 -17.65 10.66
C VAL A 81 -5.28 -16.36 10.54
N LEU A 82 -4.71 -15.21 10.89
CA LEU A 82 -5.42 -13.93 10.83
C LEU A 82 -5.65 -13.47 9.39
N GLY A 83 -4.67 -13.69 8.52
CA GLY A 83 -4.71 -13.32 7.11
C GLY A 83 -5.73 -14.10 6.29
N TRP A 84 -6.34 -15.16 6.86
CA TRP A 84 -7.44 -15.85 6.20
C TRP A 84 -8.70 -14.96 6.09
N LEU A 85 -8.93 -14.12 7.09
CA LEU A 85 -10.11 -13.24 7.15
C LEU A 85 -9.74 -11.75 7.08
N PHE A 86 -8.67 -11.35 7.76
CA PHE A 86 -8.29 -9.95 7.91
C PHE A 86 -7.07 -9.58 7.06
N VAL A 87 -7.01 -8.32 6.66
CA VAL A 87 -5.78 -7.76 6.08
C VAL A 87 -4.75 -7.59 7.20
N THR A 88 -3.65 -8.33 7.07
CA THR A 88 -2.51 -8.26 8.01
C THR A 88 -1.41 -7.39 7.43
N PRO A 89 -0.44 -6.91 8.24
CA PRO A 89 0.74 -6.25 7.71
C PRO A 89 1.45 -7.07 6.62
N ASN A 90 1.51 -8.39 6.80
CA ASN A 90 2.14 -9.29 5.82
C ASN A 90 1.49 -9.23 4.43
N ILE A 91 0.16 -9.12 4.38
CA ILE A 91 -0.62 -9.00 3.14
C ILE A 91 -0.50 -7.58 2.56
N HIS A 92 -0.66 -6.56 3.40
CA HIS A 92 -0.69 -5.18 2.96
C HIS A 92 0.69 -4.67 2.50
N HIS A 93 1.78 -5.14 3.10
CA HIS A 93 3.13 -4.82 2.67
C HIS A 93 3.41 -5.26 1.23
N VAL A 94 2.80 -6.37 0.78
CA VAL A 94 2.91 -6.81 -0.62
C VAL A 94 2.20 -5.81 -1.55
N HIS A 95 1.06 -5.27 -1.13
CA HIS A 95 0.35 -4.22 -1.85
C HIS A 95 1.20 -2.94 -2.03
N HIS A 96 2.05 -2.61 -1.07
CA HIS A 96 3.00 -1.50 -1.13
C HIS A 96 4.34 -1.85 -1.81
N HIS A 97 4.48 -3.04 -2.37
CA HIS A 97 5.68 -3.39 -3.13
C HIS A 97 5.79 -2.52 -4.39
N PHE A 98 7.02 -2.07 -4.70
CA PHE A 98 7.28 -1.04 -5.71
C PHE A 98 6.97 -1.47 -7.16
N GLN A 99 6.86 -2.76 -7.43
CA GLN A 99 6.69 -3.29 -8.79
C GLN A 99 5.36 -4.01 -8.99
N LEU A 100 4.89 -3.97 -10.24
CA LEU A 100 3.82 -4.84 -10.71
C LEU A 100 4.29 -6.31 -10.77
N PRO A 101 3.41 -7.30 -10.54
CA PRO A 101 1.96 -7.14 -10.30
C PRO A 101 1.57 -6.85 -8.85
N TYR A 102 2.52 -6.85 -7.93
CA TYR A 102 2.29 -6.81 -6.49
C TYR A 102 1.53 -5.55 -6.04
N THR A 103 1.91 -4.37 -6.56
CA THR A 103 1.18 -3.12 -6.30
C THR A 103 -0.30 -3.20 -6.72
N ASN A 104 -0.63 -4.07 -7.67
CA ASN A 104 -1.99 -4.32 -8.15
C ASN A 104 -2.61 -5.60 -7.56
N SER A 105 -2.30 -5.91 -6.33
CA SER A 105 -2.84 -7.04 -5.58
C SER A 105 -3.31 -6.59 -4.19
N ASN A 106 -3.92 -7.47 -3.43
CA ASN A 106 -4.27 -7.25 -2.02
C ASN A 106 -5.03 -5.93 -1.77
N TYR A 107 -6.13 -5.75 -2.49
CA TYR A 107 -6.94 -4.52 -2.44
C TYR A 107 -7.83 -4.40 -1.21
N GLY A 108 -7.98 -5.47 -0.43
CA GLY A 108 -8.73 -5.46 0.81
C GLY A 108 -8.19 -4.44 1.80
N ASP A 109 -9.08 -3.77 2.50
CA ASP A 109 -8.75 -2.72 3.47
C ASP A 109 -8.84 -3.28 4.91
N VAL A 110 -9.93 -3.98 5.22
CA VAL A 110 -10.17 -4.63 6.51
C VAL A 110 -10.15 -6.16 6.37
N LEU A 111 -10.85 -6.66 5.35
CA LEU A 111 -11.05 -8.09 5.13
C LEU A 111 -10.30 -8.58 3.89
N SER A 112 -9.42 -9.54 4.05
CA SER A 112 -8.67 -10.20 2.96
C SER A 112 -9.50 -11.22 2.18
N ILE A 113 -10.69 -11.56 2.69
CA ILE A 113 -11.59 -12.51 2.04
C ILE A 113 -12.00 -12.03 0.63
N TRP A 114 -12.06 -10.71 0.43
CA TRP A 114 -12.36 -10.14 -0.89
C TRP A 114 -11.27 -10.44 -1.90
N ASP A 115 -9.99 -10.33 -1.49
CA ASP A 115 -8.87 -10.66 -2.37
C ASP A 115 -8.84 -12.15 -2.74
N ARG A 116 -9.28 -13.01 -1.84
CA ARG A 116 -9.45 -14.45 -2.13
C ARG A 116 -10.56 -14.68 -3.12
N LEU A 117 -11.71 -14.03 -2.90
CA LEU A 117 -12.89 -14.19 -3.75
C LEU A 117 -12.64 -13.69 -5.18
N PHE A 118 -11.92 -12.58 -5.31
CA PHE A 118 -11.62 -11.97 -6.61
C PHE A 118 -10.27 -12.40 -7.22
N GLY A 119 -9.55 -13.31 -6.58
CA GLY A 119 -8.27 -13.82 -7.06
C GLY A 119 -7.15 -12.76 -7.11
N THR A 120 -7.22 -11.77 -6.22
CA THR A 120 -6.23 -10.69 -6.11
C THR A 120 -5.27 -10.86 -4.94
N LEU A 121 -5.42 -11.93 -4.14
CA LEU A 121 -4.51 -12.22 -3.05
C LEU A 121 -3.16 -12.68 -3.61
N THR A 122 -2.10 -12.02 -3.18
CA THR A 122 -0.71 -12.31 -3.54
C THR A 122 0.16 -12.27 -2.30
N GLU A 123 1.09 -13.20 -2.20
CA GLU A 123 2.06 -13.29 -1.10
C GLU A 123 3.48 -13.06 -1.62
N LEU A 124 4.31 -12.40 -0.82
CA LEU A 124 5.72 -12.18 -1.09
C LEU A 124 6.52 -12.28 0.21
N PRO A 125 7.68 -12.97 0.21
CA PRO A 125 8.55 -13.00 1.38
C PRO A 125 8.95 -11.60 1.85
N ALA A 126 9.15 -11.43 3.16
CA ALA A 126 9.51 -10.14 3.73
C ALA A 126 10.81 -9.58 3.13
N GLN A 127 11.77 -10.46 2.87
CA GLN A 127 13.09 -10.13 2.32
C GLN A 127 13.05 -9.61 0.90
N GLU A 128 12.02 -9.99 0.13
CA GLU A 128 11.81 -9.58 -1.25
C GLU A 128 10.92 -8.34 -1.38
N THR A 129 10.31 -7.88 -0.26
CA THR A 129 9.40 -6.75 -0.29
C THR A 129 10.19 -5.45 -0.22
N VAL A 130 10.12 -4.64 -1.27
CA VAL A 130 10.71 -3.30 -1.36
C VAL A 130 9.56 -2.30 -1.51
N PHE A 131 9.53 -1.28 -0.65
CA PHE A 131 8.47 -0.27 -0.65
C PHE A 131 8.77 0.88 -1.60
N GLY A 132 7.73 1.54 -2.06
CA GLY A 132 7.79 2.67 -2.97
C GLY A 132 7.01 2.44 -4.25
N LEU A 133 7.37 3.19 -5.28
CA LEU A 133 6.79 3.04 -6.60
C LEU A 133 7.90 3.22 -7.64
N ASP A 134 8.09 2.26 -8.55
CA ASP A 134 9.19 2.20 -9.52
C ASP A 134 9.32 3.47 -10.37
N THR A 135 8.20 4.14 -10.63
CA THR A 135 8.14 5.40 -11.38
C THR A 135 8.41 6.65 -10.54
N HIS A 136 8.45 6.54 -9.20
CA HIS A 136 8.52 7.67 -8.27
C HIS A 136 9.53 7.39 -7.14
N MET A 137 10.76 7.00 -7.49
CA MET A 137 11.80 6.67 -6.51
C MET A 137 12.62 7.88 -6.04
N ASP A 138 12.35 9.08 -6.54
CA ASP A 138 13.03 10.29 -6.10
C ASP A 138 12.56 10.71 -4.71
N GLU A 139 13.44 10.54 -3.73
CA GLU A 139 13.16 10.84 -2.33
C GLU A 139 12.97 12.36 -2.08
N SER A 140 13.62 13.21 -2.87
CA SER A 140 13.50 14.67 -2.73
C SER A 140 12.08 15.17 -3.02
N LEU A 141 11.38 14.52 -3.94
CA LEU A 141 10.00 14.83 -4.29
C LEU A 141 9.01 14.15 -3.34
N ASN A 142 9.37 12.97 -2.87
CA ASN A 142 8.49 12.14 -2.03
C ASN A 142 8.48 12.59 -0.56
N SER A 143 9.48 13.36 -0.10
CA SER A 143 9.64 13.75 1.30
C SER A 143 9.22 15.18 1.61
N ASN A 144 8.92 16.01 0.61
CA ASN A 144 8.47 17.38 0.85
C ASN A 144 6.98 17.57 0.56
N TYR A 145 6.33 18.42 1.35
CA TYR A 145 4.88 18.66 1.27
C TYR A 145 4.42 19.12 -0.11
N LEU A 146 5.13 20.06 -0.75
CA LEU A 146 4.77 20.57 -2.08
C LEU A 146 4.93 19.49 -3.16
N GLY A 147 5.95 18.65 -3.04
CA GLY A 147 6.15 17.48 -3.90
C GLY A 147 4.94 16.52 -3.81
N ILE A 148 4.54 16.17 -2.60
CA ILE A 148 3.42 15.27 -2.32
C ILE A 148 2.11 15.82 -2.88
N VAL A 149 1.76 17.06 -2.58
CA VAL A 149 0.49 17.67 -3.00
C VAL A 149 0.44 17.93 -4.52
N SER A 150 1.57 18.24 -5.15
CA SER A 150 1.64 18.46 -6.59
C SER A 150 1.70 17.19 -7.43
N MET A 151 2.08 16.06 -6.84
CA MET A 151 2.31 14.79 -7.52
C MET A 151 1.12 14.31 -8.38
N PRO A 152 -0.14 14.38 -7.92
CA PRO A 152 -1.30 13.98 -8.73
C PRO A 152 -1.45 14.76 -10.05
N PHE A 153 -0.87 15.95 -10.14
CA PHE A 153 -1.02 16.87 -11.27
C PHE A 153 0.16 16.86 -12.23
N ARG A 154 1.20 16.07 -11.96
CA ARG A 154 2.37 15.96 -12.84
C ARG A 154 2.10 15.05 -14.03
N ASN A 155 2.69 15.36 -15.17
CA ASN A 155 2.51 14.58 -16.42
C ASN A 155 3.26 13.23 -16.42
N GLU A 156 4.11 12.97 -15.45
CA GLU A 156 4.88 11.72 -15.29
C GLU A 156 4.02 10.51 -14.93
N THR A 157 2.74 10.72 -14.76
CA THR A 157 1.77 9.74 -14.29
C THR A 157 1.23 8.78 -15.35
N ALA A 158 1.88 8.68 -16.52
CA ALA A 158 1.57 7.62 -17.49
C ALA A 158 2.00 6.25 -16.92
N HIS A 159 1.29 5.83 -15.87
CA HIS A 159 1.63 4.63 -15.10
C HIS A 159 1.42 3.39 -15.95
N PRO A 160 2.40 2.46 -15.99
CA PRO A 160 2.26 1.16 -16.64
C PRO A 160 1.19 0.24 -16.00
N MET A 161 0.51 0.67 -14.94
CA MET A 161 -0.58 -0.07 -14.30
C MET A 161 -1.72 -0.46 -15.26
N MET A 162 -1.84 0.21 -16.38
CA MET A 162 -2.77 -0.19 -17.45
C MET A 162 -2.21 -1.27 -18.38
N ARG A 163 -0.92 -1.58 -18.29
CA ARG A 163 -0.35 -2.71 -19.03
C ARG A 163 -0.48 -3.95 -18.14
N THR A 164 -1.38 -4.84 -18.49
CA THR A 164 -1.35 -6.23 -18.02
C THR A 164 -0.01 -6.82 -18.43
N ILE A 165 0.93 -6.91 -17.49
CA ILE A 165 2.16 -7.67 -17.71
C ILE A 165 1.76 -9.13 -17.60
N PRO A 166 1.91 -9.96 -18.65
CA PRO A 166 1.67 -11.39 -18.53
C PRO A 166 2.56 -11.98 -17.44
N ALA A 167 2.00 -12.84 -16.61
CA ALA A 167 2.71 -13.47 -15.47
C ALA A 167 4.05 -14.10 -15.88
N GLU A 168 4.16 -14.57 -17.11
CA GLU A 168 5.36 -15.14 -17.73
C GLU A 168 6.54 -14.15 -17.84
N LYS A 169 6.26 -12.84 -18.02
CA LYS A 169 7.31 -11.81 -18.06
C LYS A 169 7.80 -11.35 -16.68
N VAL A 170 7.03 -11.61 -15.64
CA VAL A 170 7.41 -11.26 -14.26
C VAL A 170 8.49 -12.20 -13.76
N LEU A 171 8.39 -13.50 -14.05
CA LEU A 171 9.39 -14.50 -13.69
C LEU A 171 10.74 -14.27 -14.41
N PHE A 172 10.71 -13.82 -15.66
CA PHE A 172 11.92 -13.59 -16.46
C PHE A 172 12.71 -12.34 -16.04
N ARG A 173 12.08 -11.39 -15.34
CA ARG A 173 12.71 -10.14 -14.90
C ARG A 173 13.36 -10.29 -13.53
N ALA A 174 12.85 -11.16 -12.68
CA ALA A 174 13.44 -11.49 -11.37
C ALA A 174 14.82 -12.15 -11.50
N GLU A 175 15.11 -12.84 -12.62
CA GLU A 175 16.41 -13.48 -12.88
C GLU A 175 17.49 -12.52 -13.44
N LYS A 176 17.15 -11.28 -13.77
CA LYS A 176 18.06 -10.32 -14.44
C LYS A 176 18.25 -8.98 -13.70
N GLU A 177 17.84 -8.85 -12.46
CA GLU A 177 18.02 -7.60 -11.73
C GLU A 177 19.49 -7.40 -11.31
N PRO A 178 20.06 -6.19 -11.51
CA PRO A 178 21.34 -5.82 -10.92
C PRO A 178 21.17 -5.75 -9.39
N GLU A 179 22.19 -6.20 -8.68
CA GLU A 179 22.26 -6.13 -7.22
C GLU A 179 21.85 -4.73 -6.72
N LEU A 180 20.79 -4.67 -5.95
CA LEU A 180 20.35 -3.45 -5.28
C LEU A 180 21.46 -2.99 -4.32
N PRO A 181 21.77 -1.69 -4.25
CA PRO A 181 22.77 -1.20 -3.32
C PRO A 181 22.37 -1.59 -1.88
N HIS A 182 23.30 -2.24 -1.19
CA HIS A 182 23.17 -2.66 0.20
C HIS A 182 22.61 -1.53 1.06
N GLN A 183 21.45 -1.74 1.67
CA GLN A 183 21.04 -0.90 2.78
C GLN A 183 22.03 -1.14 3.93
N PRO A 184 22.65 -0.11 4.50
CA PRO A 184 23.53 -0.29 5.63
C PRO A 184 22.73 -0.87 6.80
N SER A 185 23.15 -2.03 7.28
CA SER A 185 22.64 -2.62 8.51
C SER A 185 22.79 -1.60 9.64
N LEU A 186 21.70 -1.29 10.32
CA LEU A 186 21.73 -0.58 11.59
C LEU A 186 22.52 -1.45 12.58
N GLN A 187 23.82 -1.22 12.66
CA GLN A 187 24.64 -1.77 13.74
C GLN A 187 24.16 -1.15 15.03
N SER A 188 23.73 -2.00 15.94
CA SER A 188 23.47 -1.66 17.34
C SER A 188 24.74 -1.05 17.94
N THR A 189 24.73 0.26 18.19
CA THR A 189 25.70 0.88 19.08
C THR A 189 25.32 0.53 20.51
N SER A 190 25.74 -0.63 20.96
CA SER A 190 25.90 -0.94 22.39
C SER A 190 27.37 -0.99 22.67
N GLU A 191 28.00 0.15 22.91
CA GLU A 191 29.28 0.23 23.64
C GLU A 191 29.42 1.59 24.27
N ALA A 192 29.77 1.51 25.55
CA ALA A 192 30.38 2.50 26.42
C ALA A 192 29.46 3.23 27.40
N ALA A 193 29.31 2.60 28.54
CA ALA A 193 29.32 3.29 29.84
C ALA A 193 30.18 2.43 30.78
N GLU A 194 31.47 2.75 30.87
CA GLU A 194 32.27 2.62 32.07
C GLU A 194 32.52 4.00 32.69
#